data_8520a9c573b08dab4c8f4e641196ba93
#
_entry.id   8520a9c573b08dab4c8f4e641196ba93
#
_cell.length_a   1.000
_cell.length_b   1.000
_cell.length_c   1.000
_cell.angle_alpha   90.00
_cell.angle_beta   90.00
_cell.angle_gamma   90.00
#
_symmetry.space_group_name_H-M   'P 1'
#
loop_
_entity.id
_entity.type
_entity.pdbx_description
1 polymer ?
#
loop_
_entity_poly.entity_id
_entity_poly.type
_entity_poly.pdbx_seq_one_letter_code
_entity_poly.pdbx_strand_id
1 'polypeptide(L)'
;MIAYLKGELVVKSEEYIIIEVQGIGYKVFMSKKSIDELQESKQVRVYTYLKVREDDISLFGFNTNEELHMFELLISVGGIGAKSAITILSNITPSRFALAVITNAVNTLKKLPGIGPKTAQRIILELKDKIKTEEAIGAETSELEKEENKQEKFEEVIQALQVLGYRRYEINKILPKIKSESLEEKIKEALQYLAK
;
A
#
# COMPACT_ATOMS: atom_id res chain seq x y z
N MET A 1 -10.59 16.47 6.85
CA MET A 1 -9.72 15.84 5.85
C MET A 1 -10.41 14.58 5.34
N ILE A 2 -10.32 14.29 4.04
CA ILE A 2 -10.92 13.08 3.43
C ILE A 2 -9.77 12.11 3.20
N ALA A 3 -9.75 10.99 3.96
CA ALA A 3 -8.64 10.03 3.93
C ALA A 3 -8.85 8.92 2.87
N TYR A 4 -10.09 8.54 2.63
CA TYR A 4 -10.46 7.61 1.57
C TYR A 4 -11.93 7.82 1.17
N LEU A 5 -12.28 7.36 -0.01
CA LEU A 5 -13.66 7.23 -0.46
C LEU A 5 -13.95 5.76 -0.75
N LYS A 6 -15.13 5.31 -0.32
CA LYS A 6 -15.67 3.99 -0.67
C LYS A 6 -17.07 4.19 -1.23
N GLY A 7 -17.25 3.87 -2.50
CA GLY A 7 -18.52 4.09 -3.21
C GLY A 7 -18.51 3.44 -4.58
N GLU A 8 -19.52 3.78 -5.37
CA GLU A 8 -19.67 3.28 -6.74
C GLU A 8 -18.89 4.16 -7.72
N LEU A 9 -18.14 3.52 -8.62
CA LEU A 9 -17.45 4.21 -9.70
C LEU A 9 -18.44 4.56 -10.82
N VAL A 10 -18.84 5.83 -10.90
CA VAL A 10 -19.88 6.31 -11.83
C VAL A 10 -19.28 6.82 -13.14
N VAL A 11 -18.10 7.46 -13.08
CA VAL A 11 -17.43 8.01 -14.26
C VAL A 11 -15.96 7.64 -14.23
N LYS A 12 -15.46 7.21 -15.38
CA LYS A 12 -14.05 6.93 -15.65
C LYS A 12 -13.56 7.79 -16.79
N SER A 13 -12.62 8.71 -16.52
CA SER A 13 -11.98 9.59 -17.50
C SER A 13 -10.49 9.27 -17.58
N GLU A 14 -9.73 9.97 -18.42
CA GLU A 14 -8.27 9.75 -18.53
C GLU A 14 -7.47 10.29 -17.35
N GLU A 15 -7.97 11.33 -16.67
CA GLU A 15 -7.25 12.03 -15.59
C GLU A 15 -7.96 11.98 -14.24
N TYR A 16 -9.23 11.59 -14.21
CA TYR A 16 -10.04 11.56 -13.00
C TYR A 16 -11.12 10.50 -13.06
N ILE A 17 -11.64 10.16 -11.90
CA ILE A 17 -12.85 9.37 -11.74
C ILE A 17 -13.90 10.17 -10.97
N ILE A 18 -15.16 9.74 -11.04
CA ILE A 18 -16.21 10.19 -10.12
C ILE A 18 -16.67 8.98 -9.32
N ILE A 19 -16.54 9.07 -8.00
CA ILE A 19 -17.05 8.08 -7.06
C ILE A 19 -18.28 8.65 -6.40
N GLU A 20 -19.41 7.93 -6.48
CA GLU A 20 -20.63 8.28 -5.77
C GLU A 20 -20.65 7.63 -4.39
N VAL A 21 -20.81 8.45 -3.37
CA VAL A 21 -20.95 8.02 -1.98
C VAL A 21 -22.24 8.64 -1.44
N GLN A 22 -23.26 7.82 -1.21
CA GLN A 22 -24.55 8.25 -0.66
C GLN A 22 -25.21 9.43 -1.43
N GLY A 23 -25.16 9.38 -2.76
CA GLY A 23 -25.76 10.42 -3.63
C GLY A 23 -24.87 11.65 -3.85
N ILE A 24 -23.65 11.66 -3.34
CA ILE A 24 -22.67 12.73 -3.59
C ILE A 24 -21.57 12.21 -4.50
N GLY A 25 -21.39 12.86 -5.66
CA GLY A 25 -20.32 12.54 -6.60
C GLY A 25 -19.03 13.28 -6.28
N TYR A 26 -17.98 12.54 -5.93
CA TYR A 26 -16.63 13.08 -5.66
C TYR A 26 -15.76 12.93 -6.89
N LYS A 27 -15.27 14.05 -7.43
CA LYS A 27 -14.28 14.05 -8.51
C LYS A 27 -12.87 13.85 -7.91
N VAL A 28 -12.20 12.78 -8.33
CA VAL A 28 -10.90 12.38 -7.78
C VAL A 28 -9.89 12.26 -8.93
N PHE A 29 -8.84 13.07 -8.89
CA PHE A 29 -7.74 13.02 -9.86
C PHE A 29 -6.82 11.84 -9.55
N MET A 30 -6.52 11.03 -10.55
CA MET A 30 -5.70 9.82 -10.40
C MET A 30 -4.76 9.65 -11.59
N SER A 31 -3.77 8.78 -11.44
CA SER A 31 -2.95 8.36 -12.56
C SER A 31 -3.78 7.54 -13.56
N LYS A 32 -3.49 7.67 -14.85
CA LYS A 32 -4.16 6.85 -15.88
C LYS A 32 -4.03 5.36 -15.57
N LYS A 33 -2.86 4.93 -15.15
CA LYS A 33 -2.60 3.54 -14.76
C LYS A 33 -3.54 3.08 -13.64
N SER A 34 -3.64 3.85 -12.55
CA SER A 34 -4.52 3.52 -11.43
C SER A 34 -6.01 3.52 -11.84
N ILE A 35 -6.39 4.44 -12.74
CA ILE A 35 -7.74 4.48 -13.32
C ILE A 35 -8.03 3.22 -14.15
N ASP A 36 -7.08 2.77 -14.98
CA ASP A 36 -7.27 1.61 -15.87
C ASP A 36 -7.49 0.31 -15.09
N GLU A 37 -6.95 0.20 -13.89
CA GLU A 37 -7.12 -0.93 -12.98
C GLU A 37 -8.52 -1.01 -12.33
N LEU A 38 -9.28 0.11 -12.30
CA LEU A 38 -10.60 0.16 -11.71
C LEU A 38 -11.69 -0.30 -12.70
N GLN A 39 -12.73 -0.93 -12.19
CA GLN A 39 -13.89 -1.39 -12.98
C GLN A 39 -15.09 -0.50 -12.73
N GLU A 40 -15.71 0.00 -13.83
CA GLU A 40 -16.94 0.78 -13.78
C GLU A 40 -18.10 -0.01 -13.16
N SER A 41 -19.04 0.73 -12.58
CA SER A 41 -20.25 0.17 -11.92
C SER A 41 -19.95 -0.83 -10.80
N LYS A 42 -18.74 -0.79 -10.23
CA LYS A 42 -18.37 -1.57 -9.04
C LYS A 42 -18.07 -0.66 -7.86
N GLN A 43 -18.27 -1.22 -6.66
CA GLN A 43 -17.78 -0.57 -5.46
C GLN A 43 -16.26 -0.56 -5.44
N VAL A 44 -15.70 0.64 -5.32
CA VAL A 44 -14.26 0.87 -5.22
C VAL A 44 -13.91 1.55 -3.91
N ARG A 45 -12.69 1.32 -3.43
CA ARG A 45 -12.09 2.11 -2.36
C ARG A 45 -10.85 2.80 -2.93
N VAL A 46 -10.78 4.10 -2.75
CA VAL A 46 -9.66 4.92 -3.21
C VAL A 46 -9.15 5.73 -2.02
N TYR A 47 -7.86 5.63 -1.73
CA TYR A 47 -7.18 6.47 -0.73
C TYR A 47 -7.02 7.86 -1.30
N THR A 48 -7.18 8.90 -0.48
CA THR A 48 -7.28 10.26 -1.00
C THR A 48 -6.39 11.25 -0.27
N TYR A 49 -5.83 12.16 -1.05
CA TYR A 49 -5.15 13.37 -0.57
C TYR A 49 -6.00 14.59 -0.92
N LEU A 50 -6.48 15.30 0.08
CA LEU A 50 -7.25 16.53 -0.09
C LEU A 50 -6.28 17.72 -0.10
N LYS A 51 -6.22 18.41 -1.25
CA LYS A 51 -5.47 19.66 -1.40
C LYS A 51 -6.44 20.83 -1.35
N VAL A 52 -6.19 21.73 -0.41
CA VAL A 52 -6.98 22.96 -0.24
C VAL A 52 -6.09 24.17 -0.49
N ARG A 53 -6.55 25.09 -1.34
CA ARG A 53 -5.97 26.39 -1.60
C ARG A 53 -7.06 27.45 -1.50
N GLU A 54 -6.71 28.72 -1.53
CA GLU A 54 -7.68 29.81 -1.49
C GLU A 54 -8.67 29.79 -2.66
N ASP A 55 -8.20 29.35 -3.82
CA ASP A 55 -8.92 29.34 -5.10
C ASP A 55 -9.26 27.94 -5.65
N ASP A 56 -8.81 26.86 -4.98
CA ASP A 56 -8.99 25.49 -5.49
C ASP A 56 -9.06 24.45 -4.36
N ILE A 57 -10.01 23.54 -4.49
CA ILE A 57 -10.12 22.32 -3.68
C ILE A 57 -10.06 21.13 -4.62
N SER A 58 -8.98 20.38 -4.53
CA SER A 58 -8.74 19.21 -5.38
C SER A 58 -8.54 17.96 -4.55
N LEU A 59 -9.10 16.83 -5.01
CA LEU A 59 -8.95 15.52 -4.40
C LEU A 59 -8.11 14.64 -5.34
N PHE A 60 -7.01 14.12 -4.83
CA PHE A 60 -6.14 13.17 -5.53
C PHE A 60 -6.35 11.78 -4.96
N GLY A 61 -6.39 10.75 -5.82
CA GLY A 61 -6.71 9.39 -5.42
C GLY A 61 -5.66 8.36 -5.83
N PHE A 62 -5.61 7.27 -5.05
CA PHE A 62 -4.62 6.19 -5.16
C PHE A 62 -5.29 4.85 -4.85
N ASN A 63 -4.90 3.80 -5.58
CA ASN A 63 -5.44 2.46 -5.35
C ASN A 63 -4.86 1.84 -4.08
N THR A 64 -3.66 2.21 -3.70
CA THR A 64 -2.97 1.69 -2.51
C THR A 64 -2.50 2.82 -1.58
N ASN A 65 -2.28 2.47 -0.32
CA ASN A 65 -1.75 3.41 0.67
C ASN A 65 -0.27 3.74 0.38
N GLU A 66 0.48 2.82 -0.20
CA GLU A 66 1.87 3.05 -0.61
C GLU A 66 1.97 4.09 -1.73
N GLU A 67 1.04 4.07 -2.70
CA GLU A 67 0.97 5.11 -3.73
C GLU A 67 0.67 6.48 -3.12
N LEU A 68 -0.31 6.56 -2.20
CA LEU A 68 -0.64 7.79 -1.48
C LEU A 68 0.58 8.30 -0.72
N HIS A 69 1.24 7.44 0.04
CA HIS A 69 2.40 7.80 0.83
C HIS A 69 3.56 8.32 -0.05
N MET A 70 3.86 7.61 -1.15
CA MET A 70 4.88 8.07 -2.10
C MET A 70 4.51 9.41 -2.75
N PHE A 71 3.23 9.65 -3.01
CA PHE A 71 2.75 10.95 -3.49
C PHE A 71 3.02 12.06 -2.46
N GLU A 72 2.75 11.81 -1.18
CA GLU A 72 3.00 12.78 -0.10
C GLU A 72 4.50 13.10 0.03
N LEU A 73 5.36 12.10 -0.08
CA LEU A 73 6.81 12.27 -0.13
C LEU A 73 7.20 13.15 -1.34
N LEU A 74 6.69 12.86 -2.52
CA LEU A 74 6.99 13.61 -3.74
C LEU A 74 6.59 15.09 -3.63
N ILE A 75 5.39 15.39 -3.14
CA ILE A 75 4.94 16.78 -3.01
C ILE A 75 5.65 17.55 -1.88
N SER A 76 6.32 16.85 -0.96
CA SER A 76 7.17 17.49 0.05
C SER A 76 8.48 18.03 -0.54
N VAL A 77 8.87 17.58 -1.75
CA VAL A 77 10.09 18.05 -2.42
C VAL A 77 9.83 19.40 -3.11
N GLY A 78 10.66 20.38 -2.81
CA GLY A 78 10.51 21.71 -3.42
C GLY A 78 10.57 21.66 -4.96
N GLY A 79 9.51 22.20 -5.61
CA GLY A 79 9.36 22.21 -7.06
C GLY A 79 8.57 21.05 -7.65
N ILE A 80 8.09 20.10 -6.83
CA ILE A 80 7.19 19.05 -7.26
C ILE A 80 5.77 19.35 -6.76
N GLY A 81 4.87 19.65 -7.70
CA GLY A 81 3.44 19.84 -7.40
C GLY A 81 2.64 18.55 -7.55
N ALA A 82 1.39 18.55 -7.08
CA ALA A 82 0.50 17.39 -7.13
C ALA A 82 0.34 16.78 -8.54
N LYS A 83 0.17 17.62 -9.58
CA LYS A 83 0.08 17.11 -10.96
C LYS A 83 1.37 16.42 -11.41
N SER A 84 2.53 16.99 -11.08
CA SER A 84 3.83 16.37 -11.40
C SER A 84 4.02 15.06 -10.64
N ALA A 85 3.64 14.98 -9.37
CA ALA A 85 3.71 13.76 -8.58
C ALA A 85 2.83 12.63 -9.15
N ILE A 86 1.59 12.93 -9.57
CA ILE A 86 0.71 11.98 -10.28
C ILE A 86 1.37 11.49 -11.57
N THR A 87 1.94 12.40 -12.37
CA THR A 87 2.64 12.04 -13.61
C THR A 87 3.85 11.14 -13.35
N ILE A 88 4.61 11.41 -12.30
CA ILE A 88 5.73 10.55 -11.89
C ILE A 88 5.24 9.16 -11.54
N LEU A 89 4.23 9.03 -10.67
CA LEU A 89 3.67 7.75 -10.23
C LEU A 89 2.95 6.99 -11.35
N SER A 90 2.53 7.67 -12.42
CA SER A 90 2.02 7.02 -13.63
C SER A 90 3.11 6.25 -14.40
N ASN A 91 4.39 6.61 -14.21
CA ASN A 91 5.52 6.08 -14.98
C ASN A 91 6.46 5.18 -14.17
N ILE A 92 6.32 5.15 -12.85
CA ILE A 92 7.17 4.32 -11.97
C ILE A 92 6.35 3.84 -10.78
N THR A 93 6.57 2.61 -10.33
CA THR A 93 5.95 2.10 -9.09
C THR A 93 6.64 2.69 -7.86
N PRO A 94 5.92 2.83 -6.72
CA PRO A 94 6.51 3.31 -5.47
C PRO A 94 7.81 2.60 -5.09
N SER A 95 7.83 1.28 -5.14
CA SER A 95 9.01 0.47 -4.80
C SER A 95 10.21 0.74 -5.71
N ARG A 96 9.99 0.88 -7.03
CA ARG A 96 11.07 1.21 -7.99
C ARG A 96 11.57 2.62 -7.81
N PHE A 97 10.69 3.56 -7.47
CA PHE A 97 11.06 4.93 -7.17
C PHE A 97 11.92 4.98 -5.91
N ALA A 98 11.49 4.34 -4.82
CA ALA A 98 12.23 4.23 -3.58
C ALA A 98 13.64 3.65 -3.81
N LEU A 99 13.73 2.53 -4.54
CA LEU A 99 15.02 1.92 -4.90
C LEU A 99 15.92 2.89 -5.66
N ALA A 100 15.39 3.64 -6.64
CA ALA A 100 16.16 4.61 -7.41
C ALA A 100 16.70 5.75 -6.52
N VAL A 101 15.95 6.18 -5.52
CA VAL A 101 16.36 7.21 -4.54
C VAL A 101 17.46 6.67 -3.62
N ILE A 102 17.27 5.48 -3.03
CA ILE A 102 18.22 4.87 -2.08
C ILE A 102 19.56 4.58 -2.75
N THR A 103 19.54 4.10 -3.99
CA THR A 103 20.73 3.76 -4.78
C THR A 103 21.36 4.96 -5.50
N ASN A 104 20.85 6.18 -5.29
CA ASN A 104 21.27 7.41 -5.99
C ASN A 104 21.22 7.29 -7.52
N ALA A 105 20.23 6.60 -8.07
CA ALA A 105 20.09 6.34 -9.50
C ALA A 105 19.55 7.57 -10.26
N VAL A 106 20.31 8.68 -10.29
CA VAL A 106 19.95 9.95 -10.96
C VAL A 106 19.47 9.73 -12.39
N ASN A 107 20.13 8.85 -13.15
CA ASN A 107 19.78 8.59 -14.54
C ASN A 107 18.40 7.91 -14.69
N THR A 108 17.97 7.12 -13.73
CA THR A 108 16.63 6.51 -13.70
C THR A 108 15.58 7.58 -13.44
N LEU A 109 15.81 8.45 -12.46
CA LEU A 109 14.87 9.54 -12.11
C LEU A 109 14.72 10.55 -13.24
N LYS A 110 15.81 10.90 -13.94
CA LYS A 110 15.79 11.82 -15.11
C LYS A 110 14.97 11.32 -16.29
N LYS A 111 14.67 10.03 -16.39
CA LYS A 111 13.81 9.47 -17.43
C LYS A 111 12.33 9.71 -17.16
N LEU A 112 11.99 10.11 -15.95
CA LEU A 112 10.61 10.37 -15.56
C LEU A 112 10.15 11.74 -16.09
N PRO A 113 8.93 11.87 -16.60
CA PRO A 113 8.42 13.12 -17.15
C PRO A 113 8.46 14.23 -16.08
N GLY A 114 8.97 15.39 -16.47
CA GLY A 114 9.06 16.58 -15.61
C GLY A 114 10.21 16.58 -14.61
N ILE A 115 11.08 15.54 -14.61
CA ILE A 115 12.26 15.48 -13.74
C ILE A 115 13.53 15.80 -14.52
N GLY A 116 14.07 17.01 -14.31
CA GLY A 116 15.39 17.39 -14.79
C GLY A 116 16.53 16.96 -13.86
N PRO A 117 17.80 17.15 -14.28
CA PRO A 117 18.97 16.77 -13.47
C PRO A 117 18.97 17.38 -12.06
N LYS A 118 18.62 18.66 -11.94
CA LYS A 118 18.56 19.39 -10.65
C LYS A 118 17.46 18.84 -9.77
N THR A 119 16.26 18.55 -10.33
CA THR A 119 15.14 17.96 -9.61
C THR A 119 15.45 16.55 -9.15
N ALA A 120 16.09 15.71 -9.98
CA ALA A 120 16.50 14.37 -9.60
C ALA A 120 17.48 14.35 -8.41
N GLN A 121 18.48 15.24 -8.42
CA GLN A 121 19.40 15.39 -7.29
C GLN A 121 18.69 15.85 -6.02
N ARG A 122 17.76 16.79 -6.14
CA ARG A 122 16.97 17.30 -5.03
C ARG A 122 16.08 16.22 -4.41
N ILE A 123 15.40 15.44 -5.24
CA ILE A 123 14.61 14.28 -4.81
C ILE A 123 15.47 13.33 -3.96
N ILE A 124 16.64 12.98 -4.45
CA ILE A 124 17.54 12.07 -3.73
C ILE A 124 17.97 12.69 -2.39
N LEU A 125 18.38 13.95 -2.40
CA LEU A 125 18.83 14.63 -1.19
C LEU A 125 17.74 14.72 -0.12
N GLU A 126 16.51 15.09 -0.52
CA GLU A 126 15.40 15.35 0.42
C GLU A 126 14.67 14.08 0.86
N LEU A 127 14.66 13.01 0.04
CA LEU A 127 13.86 11.82 0.32
C LEU A 127 14.67 10.60 0.76
N LYS A 128 15.97 10.53 0.50
CA LYS A 128 16.76 9.33 0.78
C LYS A 128 16.68 8.86 2.23
N ASP A 129 16.82 9.78 3.18
CA ASP A 129 16.79 9.44 4.59
C ASP A 129 15.37 9.16 5.08
N LYS A 130 14.36 9.87 4.56
CA LYS A 130 12.95 9.62 4.85
C LYS A 130 12.54 8.19 4.43
N ILE A 131 12.83 7.82 3.18
CA ILE A 131 12.48 6.49 2.64
C ILE A 131 13.20 5.38 3.42
N LYS A 132 14.48 5.53 3.74
CA LYS A 132 15.23 4.54 4.52
C LYS A 132 14.67 4.35 5.94
N THR A 133 14.29 5.44 6.59
CA THR A 133 13.68 5.38 7.93
C THR A 133 12.34 4.66 7.88
N GLU A 134 11.54 4.93 6.86
CA GLU A 134 10.23 4.31 6.66
C GLU A 134 10.32 2.84 6.26
N GLU A 135 11.29 2.47 5.41
CA GLU A 135 11.56 1.05 5.11
C GLU A 135 12.01 0.28 6.36
N ALA A 136 12.80 0.90 7.24
CA ALA A 136 13.18 0.29 8.50
C ALA A 136 11.97 0.11 9.43
N ILE A 137 11.13 1.14 9.56
CA ILE A 137 9.88 1.06 10.34
C ILE A 137 8.88 0.09 9.68
N GLY A 138 8.74 0.15 8.35
CA GLY A 138 7.86 -0.74 7.60
C GLY A 138 8.33 -2.19 7.62
N ALA A 139 9.64 -2.46 7.69
CA ALA A 139 10.17 -3.79 7.89
C ALA A 139 9.84 -4.34 9.29
N GLU A 140 9.99 -3.53 10.33
CA GLU A 140 9.57 -3.90 11.69
C GLU A 140 8.04 -4.10 11.78
N THR A 141 7.26 -3.19 11.18
CA THR A 141 5.79 -3.30 11.15
C THR A 141 5.33 -4.50 10.31
N SER A 142 6.00 -4.76 9.18
CA SER A 142 5.68 -5.91 8.33
C SER A 142 6.08 -7.25 8.96
N GLU A 143 7.08 -7.27 9.82
CA GLU A 143 7.40 -8.43 10.64
C GLU A 143 6.34 -8.66 11.73
N LEU A 144 5.89 -7.59 12.39
CA LEU A 144 4.78 -7.65 13.35
C LEU A 144 3.45 -8.03 12.68
N GLU A 145 3.11 -7.42 11.56
CA GLU A 145 1.91 -7.77 10.77
C GLU A 145 1.98 -9.19 10.18
N LYS A 146 3.18 -9.68 9.82
CA LYS A 146 3.37 -11.09 9.41
C LYS A 146 3.26 -12.05 10.58
N GLU A 147 3.64 -11.64 11.78
CA GLU A 147 3.44 -12.41 12.99
C GLU A 147 1.98 -12.40 13.43
N GLU A 148 1.28 -11.26 13.38
CA GLU A 148 -0.15 -11.15 13.65
C GLU A 148 -0.99 -11.92 12.62
N ASN A 149 -0.71 -11.79 11.32
CA ASN A 149 -1.37 -12.57 10.27
C ASN A 149 -1.06 -14.08 10.34
N LYS A 150 0.13 -14.46 10.81
CA LYS A 150 0.42 -15.87 11.11
C LYS A 150 -0.35 -16.35 12.33
N GLN A 151 -0.49 -15.54 13.36
CA GLN A 151 -1.27 -15.88 14.54
C GLN A 151 -2.76 -15.99 14.21
N GLU A 152 -3.35 -15.04 13.48
CA GLU A 152 -4.74 -15.15 13.02
C GLU A 152 -4.99 -16.41 12.17
N LYS A 153 -4.08 -16.74 11.23
CA LYS A 153 -4.18 -17.93 10.38
C LYS A 153 -4.07 -19.25 11.15
N PHE A 154 -3.49 -19.24 12.34
CA PHE A 154 -3.34 -20.42 13.19
C PHE A 154 -4.23 -20.40 14.43
N GLU A 155 -4.97 -19.30 14.70
CA GLU A 155 -5.81 -19.20 15.90
C GLU A 155 -6.91 -20.24 15.93
N GLU A 156 -7.54 -20.52 14.78
CA GLU A 156 -8.53 -21.61 14.62
C GLU A 156 -7.91 -23.00 14.85
N VAL A 157 -6.68 -23.20 14.39
CA VAL A 157 -5.91 -24.43 14.63
C VAL A 157 -5.58 -24.58 16.11
N ILE A 158 -5.14 -23.48 16.76
CA ILE A 158 -4.83 -23.44 18.18
C ILE A 158 -6.07 -23.79 19.02
N GLN A 159 -7.21 -23.15 18.72
CA GLN A 159 -8.47 -23.41 19.40
C GLN A 159 -8.92 -24.87 19.25
N ALA A 160 -8.86 -25.41 18.03
CA ALA A 160 -9.21 -26.81 17.79
C ALA A 160 -8.32 -27.78 18.57
N LEU A 161 -7.01 -27.53 18.62
CA LEU A 161 -6.07 -28.39 19.36
C LEU A 161 -6.21 -28.25 20.87
N GLN A 162 -6.58 -27.05 21.37
CA GLN A 162 -6.88 -26.83 22.79
C GLN A 162 -8.15 -27.58 23.23
N VAL A 163 -9.19 -27.62 22.38
CA VAL A 163 -10.40 -28.41 22.61
C VAL A 163 -10.07 -29.91 22.67
N LEU A 164 -9.07 -30.36 21.92
CA LEU A 164 -8.57 -31.73 21.96
C LEU A 164 -7.64 -32.02 23.16
N GLY A 165 -7.41 -31.03 24.05
CA GLY A 165 -6.71 -31.20 25.32
C GLY A 165 -5.21 -30.86 25.29
N TYR A 166 -4.68 -30.37 24.16
CA TYR A 166 -3.28 -29.95 24.06
C TYR A 166 -3.06 -28.58 24.67
N ARG A 167 -1.92 -28.39 25.35
CA ARG A 167 -1.58 -27.11 25.98
C ARG A 167 -1.02 -26.12 24.93
N ARG A 168 -1.35 -24.84 25.06
CA ARG A 168 -0.89 -23.77 24.14
C ARG A 168 0.63 -23.76 23.91
N TYR A 169 1.40 -24.09 24.94
CA TYR A 169 2.86 -24.21 24.85
C TYR A 169 3.31 -25.34 23.87
N GLU A 170 2.64 -26.50 23.91
CA GLU A 170 2.93 -27.64 23.03
C GLU A 170 2.56 -27.33 21.59
N ILE A 171 1.41 -26.67 21.41
CA ILE A 171 0.93 -26.22 20.10
C ILE A 171 1.90 -25.23 19.49
N ASN A 172 2.32 -24.21 20.22
CA ASN A 172 3.24 -23.17 19.71
C ASN A 172 4.58 -23.75 19.24
N LYS A 173 5.07 -24.83 19.80
CA LYS A 173 6.31 -25.51 19.36
C LYS A 173 6.20 -26.16 17.98
N ILE A 174 5.00 -26.54 17.58
CA ILE A 174 4.79 -27.26 16.32
C ILE A 174 4.25 -26.37 15.21
N LEU A 175 3.66 -25.20 15.52
CA LEU A 175 3.13 -24.26 14.52
C LEU A 175 4.13 -23.92 13.38
N PRO A 176 5.44 -23.66 13.67
CA PRO A 176 6.40 -23.36 12.61
C PRO A 176 6.68 -24.52 11.65
N LYS A 177 6.29 -25.74 12.02
CA LYS A 177 6.53 -26.95 11.22
C LYS A 177 5.38 -27.30 10.29
N ILE A 178 4.21 -26.68 10.48
CA ILE A 178 3.01 -26.90 9.69
C ILE A 178 3.14 -26.17 8.37
N LYS A 179 3.02 -26.91 7.27
CA LYS A 179 3.15 -26.41 5.90
C LYS A 179 1.84 -26.43 5.11
N SER A 180 0.84 -27.15 5.60
CA SER A 180 -0.46 -27.31 4.94
C SER A 180 -1.21 -25.97 4.85
N GLU A 181 -2.07 -25.81 3.84
CA GLU A 181 -2.81 -24.55 3.61
C GLU A 181 -4.23 -24.59 4.19
N SER A 182 -4.93 -25.74 4.09
CA SER A 182 -6.30 -25.87 4.61
C SER A 182 -6.33 -26.09 6.12
N LEU A 183 -7.41 -25.64 6.78
CA LEU A 183 -7.58 -25.77 8.23
C LEU A 183 -7.54 -27.24 8.67
N GLU A 184 -8.24 -28.12 7.95
CA GLU A 184 -8.31 -29.55 8.27
C GLU A 184 -6.95 -30.23 8.17
N GLU A 185 -6.19 -29.94 7.11
CA GLU A 185 -4.85 -30.49 6.91
C GLU A 185 -3.86 -29.97 7.95
N LYS A 186 -3.95 -28.69 8.34
CA LYS A 186 -3.13 -28.11 9.43
C LYS A 186 -3.38 -28.82 10.75
N ILE A 187 -4.64 -29.07 11.10
CA ILE A 187 -4.98 -29.79 12.35
C ILE A 187 -4.44 -31.22 12.29
N LYS A 188 -4.59 -31.90 11.16
CA LYS A 188 -4.11 -33.29 10.96
C LYS A 188 -2.58 -33.35 11.04
N GLU A 189 -1.88 -32.43 10.42
CA GLU A 189 -0.41 -32.32 10.46
C GLU A 189 0.08 -32.00 11.87
N ALA A 190 -0.60 -31.07 12.56
CA ALA A 190 -0.31 -30.73 13.95
C ALA A 190 -0.42 -31.95 14.89
N LEU A 191 -1.49 -32.73 14.75
CA LEU A 191 -1.70 -33.94 15.56
C LEU A 191 -0.60 -34.99 15.32
N GLN A 192 -0.08 -35.12 14.10
CA GLN A 192 1.05 -36.00 13.80
C GLN A 192 2.34 -35.59 14.51
N TYR A 193 2.56 -34.27 14.71
CA TYR A 193 3.72 -33.76 15.45
C TYR A 193 3.54 -33.85 16.97
N LEU A 194 2.31 -33.72 17.47
CA LEU A 194 1.99 -33.79 18.89
C LEU A 194 1.90 -35.24 19.43
N ALA A 195 1.65 -36.23 18.56
CA ALA A 195 1.56 -37.67 18.92
C ALA A 195 2.93 -38.35 18.98
N LYS A 196 4.02 -37.66 18.64
CA LYS A 196 5.41 -38.16 18.74
C LYS A 196 6.08 -37.61 20.01
#